data_b3f710a7effe04590ec85b12a7e753c4
#
_entry.id   b3f710a7effe04590ec85b12a7e753c4
#
_cell.length_a   1.000
_cell.length_b   1.000
_cell.length_c   1.000
_cell.angle_alpha   90.00
_cell.angle_beta   90.00
_cell.angle_gamma   90.00
#
_symmetry.space_group_name_H-M   'P 1'
#
loop_
_entity.id
_entity.type
_entity.pdbx_description
1 polymer ?
#
loop_
_entity_poly.entity_id
_entity_poly.type
_entity_poly.pdbx_seq_one_letter_code
_entity_poly.pdbx_strand_id
1 'polypeptide(L)'
;ASDKGVTYESIEGDSSIQLAYNTMEIPPRAEFQLVLSDGTKVWLNAGSKLRYPERFVGDERQVELSGEAYFDVVHDEKAPFIVKTSRSTITVLGTEFGVRDYEGKANLTTLVQGRVAVCDSMNKSYVIYPGQQVIIDERGTTVEDVETAYFTSWKDGYFTFNQATLGDIMDELSQWYDFDCFFTNSTVTNLRLTARLKKYDDINVLLDILSDTGDVCFSRKGRAITVTEISR
;
A
#
# COMPACT_ATOMS: atom_id res chain seq x y z
N ALA A 1 10.30 -1.67 18.67
CA ALA A 1 10.38 -2.50 17.45
C ALA A 1 11.79 -2.34 16.88
N SER A 2 12.52 -3.44 16.76
CA SER A 2 13.89 -3.42 16.23
C SER A 2 13.84 -3.30 14.71
N ASP A 3 14.54 -2.30 14.21
CA ASP A 3 14.87 -2.09 12.80
C ASP A 3 15.60 -3.36 12.27
N LYS A 4 14.89 -4.22 11.55
CA LYS A 4 15.44 -5.43 10.94
C LYS A 4 15.29 -5.34 9.43
N GLY A 5 16.18 -4.57 8.80
CA GLY A 5 16.39 -4.61 7.37
C GLY A 5 17.21 -5.84 6.97
N VAL A 6 16.89 -6.46 5.84
CA VAL A 6 17.74 -7.45 5.17
C VAL A 6 18.41 -6.75 3.99
N THR A 7 19.75 -6.77 3.97
CA THR A 7 20.55 -6.22 2.88
C THR A 7 21.24 -7.39 2.19
N TYR A 8 21.17 -7.47 0.86
CA TYR A 8 21.87 -8.46 0.04
C TYR A 8 23.11 -7.83 -0.58
N GLU A 9 24.28 -8.44 -0.38
CA GLU A 9 25.51 -8.07 -1.06
C GLU A 9 25.68 -8.90 -2.34
N SER A 10 26.08 -8.26 -3.45
CA SER A 10 26.33 -8.95 -4.71
C SER A 10 27.65 -9.71 -4.65
N ILE A 11 27.61 -11.01 -4.98
CA ILE A 11 28.80 -11.84 -5.20
C ILE A 11 29.05 -11.91 -6.71
N GLU A 12 30.18 -11.42 -7.18
CA GLU A 12 30.63 -11.58 -8.57
C GLU A 12 31.08 -13.02 -8.84
N GLY A 13 30.52 -13.65 -9.88
CA GLY A 13 31.07 -14.89 -10.48
C GLY A 13 30.04 -15.92 -10.89
N ASP A 14 29.96 -16.12 -12.15
CA ASP A 14 29.57 -17.31 -12.94
C ASP A 14 28.37 -17.16 -13.88
N SER A 15 28.62 -17.48 -15.16
CA SER A 15 27.74 -17.25 -16.31
C SER A 15 26.68 -18.35 -16.57
N SER A 16 26.31 -19.12 -15.55
CA SER A 16 25.18 -20.08 -15.58
C SER A 16 24.19 -19.88 -14.44
N ILE A 17 23.85 -18.60 -14.12
CA ILE A 17 23.06 -18.32 -12.94
C ILE A 17 21.59 -18.54 -13.27
N GLN A 18 21.02 -19.62 -12.73
CA GLN A 18 19.57 -19.69 -12.53
C GLN A 18 19.18 -18.51 -11.64
N LEU A 19 18.36 -17.59 -12.17
CA LEU A 19 17.79 -16.49 -11.40
C LEU A 19 16.99 -17.09 -10.25
N ALA A 20 17.53 -17.02 -9.04
CA ALA A 20 16.78 -17.35 -7.84
C ALA A 20 15.86 -16.20 -7.47
N TYR A 21 14.64 -16.52 -7.09
CA TYR A 21 13.63 -15.57 -6.64
C TYR A 21 13.34 -15.77 -5.17
N ASN A 22 13.25 -14.66 -4.46
CA ASN A 22 12.75 -14.62 -3.10
C ASN A 22 11.28 -14.18 -3.09
N THR A 23 10.56 -14.63 -2.09
CA THR A 23 9.21 -14.16 -1.81
C THR A 23 9.15 -13.72 -0.35
N MET A 24 8.79 -12.44 -0.14
CA MET A 24 8.53 -11.86 1.17
C MET A 24 7.03 -11.75 1.36
N GLU A 25 6.51 -12.38 2.42
CA GLU A 25 5.09 -12.29 2.82
C GLU A 25 5.00 -11.61 4.17
N ILE A 26 4.18 -10.56 4.26
CA ILE A 26 3.99 -9.77 5.47
C ILE A 26 2.68 -10.19 6.14
N PRO A 27 2.74 -10.70 7.37
CA PRO A 27 1.52 -11.06 8.10
C PRO A 27 0.70 -9.81 8.48
N PRO A 28 -0.57 -9.96 8.89
CA PRO A 28 -1.32 -8.88 9.53
C PRO A 28 -0.54 -8.27 10.71
N ARG A 29 -0.72 -6.98 10.96
CA ARG A 29 -0.08 -6.21 12.06
C ARG A 29 1.45 -6.11 11.94
N ALA A 30 1.99 -6.33 10.77
CA ALA A 30 3.42 -6.18 10.51
C ALA A 30 3.64 -5.31 9.27
N GLU A 31 4.80 -4.71 9.22
CA GLU A 31 5.36 -4.06 8.04
C GLU A 31 6.84 -4.40 7.98
N PHE A 32 7.41 -4.30 6.82
CA PHE A 32 8.81 -4.61 6.63
C PHE A 32 9.44 -3.69 5.60
N GLN A 33 10.66 -3.26 5.87
CA GLN A 33 11.49 -2.54 4.92
C GLN A 33 12.61 -3.45 4.44
N LEU A 34 12.81 -3.50 3.13
CA LEU A 34 13.94 -4.21 2.53
C LEU A 34 14.66 -3.31 1.52
N VAL A 35 15.92 -3.65 1.26
CA VAL A 35 16.73 -3.04 0.20
C VAL A 35 17.02 -4.12 -0.83
N LEU A 36 16.63 -3.88 -2.08
CA LEU A 36 16.88 -4.77 -3.20
C LEU A 36 18.35 -4.69 -3.65
N SER A 37 18.78 -5.62 -4.50
CA SER A 37 20.18 -5.71 -4.94
C SER A 37 20.69 -4.50 -5.74
N ASP A 38 19.79 -3.69 -6.30
CA ASP A 38 20.10 -2.43 -6.98
C ASP A 38 20.15 -1.20 -6.04
N GLY A 39 19.90 -1.40 -4.74
CA GLY A 39 19.79 -0.35 -3.74
C GLY A 39 18.39 0.27 -3.60
N THR A 40 17.41 -0.15 -4.41
CA THR A 40 16.01 0.28 -4.27
C THR A 40 15.45 -0.12 -2.91
N LYS A 41 14.85 0.84 -2.20
CA LYS A 41 14.19 0.59 -0.92
C LYS A 41 12.71 0.31 -1.14
N VAL A 42 12.20 -0.70 -0.45
CA VAL A 42 10.81 -1.10 -0.51
C VAL A 42 10.26 -1.24 0.90
N TRP A 43 9.16 -0.54 1.19
CA TRP A 43 8.37 -0.75 2.40
C TRP A 43 7.15 -1.58 2.03
N LEU A 44 6.89 -2.65 2.74
CA LEU A 44 5.75 -3.54 2.55
C LEU A 44 4.79 -3.40 3.73
N ASN A 45 3.51 -3.14 3.43
CA ASN A 45 2.46 -3.04 4.45
C ASN A 45 1.89 -4.43 4.82
N ALA A 46 1.07 -4.48 5.86
CA ALA A 46 0.41 -5.71 6.34
C ALA A 46 -0.35 -6.43 5.21
N GLY A 47 -0.29 -7.77 5.20
CA GLY A 47 -0.96 -8.61 4.21
C GLY A 47 -0.37 -8.54 2.80
N SER A 48 0.83 -7.95 2.64
CA SER A 48 1.47 -7.81 1.34
C SER A 48 2.43 -8.95 1.03
N LYS A 49 2.61 -9.19 -0.26
CA LYS A 49 3.54 -10.19 -0.79
C LYS A 49 4.34 -9.59 -1.94
N LEU A 50 5.67 -9.63 -1.83
CA LEU A 50 6.60 -9.21 -2.87
C LEU A 50 7.43 -10.40 -3.32
N ARG A 51 7.46 -10.65 -4.64
CA ARG A 51 8.36 -11.59 -5.28
C ARG A 51 9.41 -10.82 -6.08
N TYR A 52 10.69 -11.08 -5.83
CA TYR A 52 11.81 -10.36 -6.42
C TYR A 52 13.01 -11.28 -6.63
N PRO A 53 13.88 -11.05 -7.64
CA PRO A 53 15.09 -11.83 -7.84
C PRO A 53 16.13 -11.49 -6.77
N GLU A 54 17.00 -12.43 -6.43
CA GLU A 54 18.15 -12.18 -5.54
C GLU A 54 19.05 -11.05 -6.08
N ARG A 55 19.17 -10.99 -7.42
CA ARG A 55 19.83 -9.89 -8.15
C ARG A 55 19.11 -9.64 -9.47
N PHE A 56 19.08 -8.39 -9.89
CA PHE A 56 18.59 -8.04 -11.21
C PHE A 56 19.67 -8.39 -12.26
N VAL A 57 19.25 -9.02 -13.36
CA VAL A 57 20.10 -9.41 -14.49
C VAL A 57 19.41 -9.05 -15.79
N GLY A 58 20.16 -8.49 -16.75
CA GLY A 58 19.60 -8.01 -18.02
C GLY A 58 19.24 -6.53 -17.98
N ASP A 59 18.34 -6.14 -18.89
CA ASP A 59 18.02 -4.75 -19.17
C ASP A 59 16.80 -4.23 -18.39
N GLU A 60 16.25 -5.03 -17.45
CA GLU A 60 15.07 -4.68 -16.66
C GLU A 60 15.21 -5.13 -15.20
N ARG A 61 14.63 -4.37 -14.29
CA ARG A 61 14.53 -4.68 -12.86
C ARG A 61 13.07 -4.97 -12.52
N GLN A 62 12.67 -6.25 -12.50
CA GLN A 62 11.26 -6.63 -12.33
C GLN A 62 11.00 -7.24 -10.95
N VAL A 63 9.89 -6.82 -10.34
CA VAL A 63 9.28 -7.41 -9.13
C VAL A 63 7.78 -7.64 -9.34
N GLU A 64 7.20 -8.52 -8.52
CA GLU A 64 5.76 -8.80 -8.53
C GLU A 64 5.19 -8.48 -7.14
N LEU A 65 4.11 -7.69 -7.11
CA LEU A 65 3.47 -7.25 -5.88
C LEU A 65 2.01 -7.69 -5.82
N SER A 66 1.60 -8.18 -4.66
CA SER A 66 0.20 -8.26 -4.22
C SER A 66 0.11 -7.60 -2.84
N GLY A 67 -0.88 -6.76 -2.60
CA GLY A 67 -0.99 -5.96 -1.38
C GLY A 67 -0.47 -4.53 -1.57
N GLU A 68 0.18 -3.95 -0.57
CA GLU A 68 0.61 -2.56 -0.59
C GLU A 68 2.09 -2.40 -0.34
N ALA A 69 2.74 -1.61 -1.20
CA ALA A 69 4.15 -1.28 -1.08
C ALA A 69 4.42 0.19 -1.45
N TYR A 70 5.45 0.75 -0.80
CA TYR A 70 6.07 2.01 -1.20
C TYR A 70 7.47 1.72 -1.72
N PHE A 71 7.83 2.34 -2.84
CA PHE A 71 9.10 2.17 -3.51
C PHE A 71 9.87 3.49 -3.57
N ASP A 72 11.14 3.46 -3.17
CA ASP A 72 12.15 4.50 -3.40
C ASP A 72 13.17 3.88 -4.36
N VAL A 73 12.94 4.07 -5.66
CA VAL A 73 13.67 3.38 -6.72
C VAL A 73 14.93 4.13 -7.10
N VAL A 74 16.07 3.44 -7.06
CA VAL A 74 17.35 3.99 -7.54
C VAL A 74 17.26 4.27 -9.03
N HIS A 75 17.71 5.49 -9.42
CA HIS A 75 17.64 5.95 -10.80
C HIS A 75 18.58 5.18 -11.72
N ASP A 76 18.04 4.59 -12.78
CA ASP A 76 18.78 3.95 -13.88
C ASP A 76 17.97 4.02 -15.18
N GLU A 77 18.46 4.83 -16.13
CA GLU A 77 17.82 5.00 -17.44
C GLU A 77 17.99 3.78 -18.38
N LYS A 78 18.97 2.93 -18.11
CA LYS A 78 19.30 1.78 -18.96
C LYS A 78 18.54 0.52 -18.56
N ALA A 79 18.15 0.44 -17.29
CA ALA A 79 17.41 -0.70 -16.73
C ALA A 79 16.16 -0.20 -16.00
N PRO A 80 15.01 -0.04 -16.66
CA PRO A 80 13.77 0.38 -16.01
C PRO A 80 13.38 -0.59 -14.89
N PHE A 81 12.77 -0.02 -13.84
CA PHE A 81 12.21 -0.79 -12.74
C PHE A 81 10.72 -1.05 -13.02
N ILE A 82 10.32 -2.31 -12.94
CA ILE A 82 8.99 -2.77 -13.31
C ILE A 82 8.32 -3.44 -12.11
N VAL A 83 7.16 -2.91 -11.68
CA VAL A 83 6.30 -3.56 -10.70
C VAL A 83 5.10 -4.17 -11.43
N LYS A 84 4.98 -5.50 -11.34
CA LYS A 84 3.80 -6.22 -11.85
C LYS A 84 2.82 -6.48 -10.71
N THR A 85 1.56 -6.16 -10.96
CA THR A 85 0.44 -6.44 -10.06
C THR A 85 -0.61 -7.31 -10.77
N SER A 86 -1.70 -7.61 -10.09
CA SER A 86 -2.81 -8.37 -10.69
C SER A 86 -3.50 -7.62 -11.85
N ARG A 87 -3.48 -6.27 -11.83
CA ARG A 87 -4.26 -5.41 -12.75
C ARG A 87 -3.43 -4.44 -13.56
N SER A 88 -2.14 -4.26 -13.23
CA SER A 88 -1.29 -3.28 -13.89
C SER A 88 0.17 -3.68 -13.97
N THR A 89 0.87 -3.08 -14.91
CA THR A 89 2.33 -3.05 -14.99
C THR A 89 2.79 -1.61 -14.84
N ILE A 90 3.60 -1.34 -13.83
CA ILE A 90 4.10 -0.01 -13.50
C ILE A 90 5.58 0.04 -13.86
N THR A 91 5.99 1.02 -14.67
CA THR A 91 7.36 1.19 -15.16
C THR A 91 7.90 2.55 -14.74
N VAL A 92 9.09 2.56 -14.14
CA VAL A 92 9.79 3.76 -13.68
C VAL A 92 11.30 3.68 -13.97
N LEU A 93 11.99 4.82 -13.97
CA LEU A 93 13.45 4.88 -14.14
C LEU A 93 14.18 5.23 -12.83
N GLY A 94 13.49 5.90 -11.88
CA GLY A 94 14.02 6.36 -10.59
C GLY A 94 13.00 7.29 -9.96
N THR A 95 12.19 6.77 -9.04
CA THR A 95 10.90 7.36 -8.70
C THR A 95 10.49 6.93 -7.31
N GLU A 96 9.86 7.84 -6.56
CA GLU A 96 9.19 7.53 -5.31
C GLU A 96 7.68 7.41 -5.54
N PHE A 97 7.10 6.24 -5.25
CA PHE A 97 5.68 5.98 -5.48
C PHE A 97 5.13 4.87 -4.59
N GLY A 98 3.82 4.92 -4.34
CA GLY A 98 3.07 3.87 -3.65
C GLY A 98 2.25 3.04 -4.63
N VAL A 99 2.11 1.75 -4.35
CA VAL A 99 1.23 0.83 -5.09
C VAL A 99 0.39 0.06 -4.08
N ARG A 100 -0.94 0.01 -4.31
CA ARG A 100 -1.88 -0.80 -3.53
C ARG A 100 -2.66 -1.72 -4.48
N ASP A 101 -2.56 -3.04 -4.26
CA ASP A 101 -3.22 -4.08 -5.07
C ASP A 101 -3.71 -5.22 -4.17
N TYR A 102 -4.63 -4.91 -3.25
CA TYR A 102 -5.31 -5.94 -2.45
C TYR A 102 -6.44 -6.58 -3.24
N GLU A 103 -6.66 -7.88 -3.03
CA GLU A 103 -7.76 -8.61 -3.65
C GLU A 103 -9.12 -7.99 -3.30
N GLY A 104 -9.99 -7.85 -4.31
CA GLY A 104 -11.32 -7.24 -4.14
C GLY A 104 -11.35 -5.72 -3.94
N LYS A 105 -10.20 -5.04 -3.98
CA LYS A 105 -10.08 -3.57 -3.87
C LYS A 105 -9.62 -2.98 -5.20
N ALA A 106 -9.75 -1.64 -5.34
CA ALA A 106 -9.15 -0.93 -6.45
C ALA A 106 -7.62 -1.03 -6.42
N ASN A 107 -6.98 -1.17 -7.60
CA ASN A 107 -5.54 -1.02 -7.74
C ASN A 107 -5.21 0.47 -7.81
N LEU A 108 -4.33 0.94 -6.95
CA LEU A 108 -3.92 2.34 -6.85
C LEU A 108 -2.42 2.46 -7.09
N THR A 109 -2.02 3.42 -7.92
CA THR A 109 -0.61 3.82 -8.08
C THR A 109 -0.49 5.31 -7.84
N THR A 110 0.15 5.71 -6.75
CA THR A 110 0.27 7.10 -6.30
C THR A 110 1.71 7.58 -6.46
N LEU A 111 1.90 8.68 -7.19
CA LEU A 111 3.23 9.22 -7.48
C LEU A 111 3.60 10.36 -6.53
N VAL A 112 4.73 10.19 -5.85
CA VAL A 112 5.30 11.21 -4.93
C VAL A 112 6.36 12.04 -5.65
N GLN A 113 7.33 11.39 -6.31
CA GLN A 113 8.42 12.09 -7.01
C GLN A 113 8.84 11.32 -8.27
N GLY A 114 9.16 12.05 -9.34
CA GLY A 114 9.65 11.48 -10.60
C GLY A 114 8.55 11.35 -11.67
N ARG A 115 8.51 10.22 -12.36
CA ARG A 115 7.52 9.91 -13.40
C ARG A 115 7.19 8.42 -13.39
N VAL A 116 5.93 8.10 -13.52
CA VAL A 116 5.43 6.72 -13.58
C VAL A 116 4.64 6.50 -14.86
N ALA A 117 4.89 5.40 -15.54
CA ALA A 117 4.03 4.87 -16.58
C ALA A 117 3.28 3.64 -16.04
N VAL A 118 1.95 3.67 -16.07
CA VAL A 118 1.08 2.56 -15.68
C VAL A 118 0.40 2.00 -16.90
N CYS A 119 0.53 0.71 -17.14
CA CYS A 119 -0.20 -0.02 -18.18
C CYS A 119 -1.25 -0.90 -17.51
N ASP A 120 -2.52 -0.73 -17.84
CA ASP A 120 -3.62 -1.53 -17.30
C ASP A 120 -3.77 -2.88 -18.02
N SER A 121 -4.65 -3.73 -17.54
CA SER A 121 -4.92 -5.06 -18.12
C SER A 121 -5.48 -5.04 -19.54
N MET A 122 -5.95 -3.87 -20.02
CA MET A 122 -6.39 -3.64 -21.42
C MET A 122 -5.26 -3.10 -22.30
N ASN A 123 -4.01 -3.08 -21.82
CA ASN A 123 -2.83 -2.51 -22.47
C ASN A 123 -2.94 -0.99 -22.76
N LYS A 124 -3.76 -0.27 -22.01
CA LYS A 124 -3.81 1.18 -22.10
C LYS A 124 -2.81 1.79 -21.12
N SER A 125 -1.99 2.72 -21.61
CA SER A 125 -0.92 3.35 -20.85
C SER A 125 -1.32 4.74 -20.36
N TYR A 126 -0.95 5.02 -19.11
CA TYR A 126 -1.17 6.29 -18.42
C TYR A 126 0.17 6.77 -17.86
N VAL A 127 0.54 8.00 -18.13
CA VAL A 127 1.73 8.64 -17.54
C VAL A 127 1.25 9.64 -16.52
N ILE A 128 1.74 9.51 -15.29
CA ILE A 128 1.39 10.41 -14.19
C ILE A 128 2.60 11.17 -13.65
N TYR A 129 2.30 12.31 -13.04
CA TYR A 129 3.23 13.26 -12.46
C TYR A 129 3.03 13.35 -10.94
N PRO A 130 3.99 13.93 -10.18
CA PRO A 130 3.87 14.08 -8.73
C PRO A 130 2.53 14.70 -8.29
N GLY A 131 1.90 14.10 -7.29
CA GLY A 131 0.57 14.50 -6.82
C GLY A 131 -0.58 13.84 -7.58
N GLN A 132 -0.30 12.91 -8.51
CA GLN A 132 -1.32 12.17 -9.24
C GLN A 132 -1.39 10.70 -8.83
N GLN A 133 -2.57 10.11 -9.00
CA GLN A 133 -2.85 8.70 -8.75
C GLN A 133 -3.60 8.08 -9.92
N VAL A 134 -3.19 6.88 -10.33
CA VAL A 134 -3.97 6.00 -11.21
C VAL A 134 -4.82 5.11 -10.33
N ILE A 135 -6.11 5.02 -10.64
CA ILE A 135 -7.09 4.15 -9.99
C ILE A 135 -7.63 3.18 -11.04
N ILE A 136 -7.49 1.87 -10.79
CA ILE A 136 -8.02 0.81 -11.64
C ILE A 136 -9.02 0.01 -10.80
N ASP A 137 -10.29 0.12 -11.16
CA ASP A 137 -11.40 -0.61 -10.52
C ASP A 137 -12.29 -1.32 -11.57
N GLU A 138 -13.44 -1.83 -11.13
CA GLU A 138 -14.39 -2.52 -12.01
C GLU A 138 -15.06 -1.58 -13.04
N ARG A 139 -15.04 -0.26 -12.82
CA ARG A 139 -15.61 0.76 -13.70
C ARG A 139 -14.62 1.20 -14.76
N GLY A 140 -13.33 0.89 -14.59
CA GLY A 140 -12.25 1.21 -15.53
C GLY A 140 -11.04 1.87 -14.86
N THR A 141 -10.28 2.61 -15.67
CA THR A 141 -9.06 3.30 -15.22
C THR A 141 -9.25 4.81 -15.24
N THR A 142 -9.00 5.49 -14.13
CA THR A 142 -9.00 6.95 -13.99
C THR A 142 -7.66 7.47 -13.49
N VAL A 143 -7.39 8.76 -13.73
CA VAL A 143 -6.25 9.50 -13.18
C VAL A 143 -6.81 10.69 -12.42
N GLU A 144 -6.38 10.85 -11.17
CA GLU A 144 -6.87 11.90 -10.26
C GLU A 144 -5.69 12.63 -9.61
N ASP A 145 -5.85 13.92 -9.32
CA ASP A 145 -4.94 14.68 -8.47
C ASP A 145 -5.25 14.35 -7.00
N VAL A 146 -4.21 14.02 -6.23
CA VAL A 146 -4.35 13.60 -4.84
C VAL A 146 -3.31 14.22 -3.94
N GLU A 147 -3.64 14.37 -2.64
CA GLU A 147 -2.64 14.60 -1.60
C GLU A 147 -1.97 13.25 -1.26
N THR A 148 -0.74 13.09 -1.72
CA THR A 148 -0.02 11.79 -1.63
C THR A 148 0.16 11.28 -0.21
N ALA A 149 0.22 12.18 0.78
CA ALA A 149 0.34 11.82 2.18
C ALA A 149 -0.77 10.89 2.68
N TYR A 150 -1.98 10.99 2.13
CA TYR A 150 -3.09 10.08 2.50
C TYR A 150 -2.85 8.63 2.09
N PHE A 151 -1.99 8.40 1.10
CA PHE A 151 -1.71 7.06 0.56
C PHE A 151 -0.33 6.52 0.92
N THR A 152 0.53 7.35 1.54
CA THR A 152 1.93 6.98 1.81
C THR A 152 2.35 7.12 3.26
N SER A 153 1.55 7.79 4.11
CA SER A 153 1.88 8.05 5.52
C SER A 153 1.96 6.78 6.40
N TRP A 154 1.41 5.67 5.93
CA TRP A 154 1.46 4.42 6.65
C TRP A 154 2.91 3.93 6.89
N LYS A 155 3.83 4.17 5.94
CA LYS A 155 5.27 3.86 6.09
C LYS A 155 5.95 4.69 7.17
N ASP A 156 5.35 5.84 7.52
CA ASP A 156 5.82 6.76 8.56
C ASP A 156 5.08 6.53 9.90
N GLY A 157 4.29 5.46 9.99
CA GLY A 157 3.59 5.04 11.21
C GLY A 157 2.25 5.75 11.46
N TYR A 158 1.58 6.23 10.40
CA TYR A 158 0.27 6.88 10.51
C TYR A 158 -0.73 6.34 9.52
N PHE A 159 -1.99 6.22 9.96
CA PHE A 159 -3.15 6.19 9.08
C PHE A 159 -3.63 7.61 8.89
N THR A 160 -3.82 8.05 7.65
CA THR A 160 -4.28 9.40 7.34
C THR A 160 -5.47 9.33 6.40
N PHE A 161 -6.60 9.83 6.86
CA PHE A 161 -7.88 9.81 6.15
C PHE A 161 -8.34 11.23 5.88
N ASN A 162 -8.88 11.49 4.70
CA ASN A 162 -9.49 12.77 4.34
C ASN A 162 -10.85 12.53 3.71
N GLN A 163 -11.91 12.92 4.41
CA GLN A 163 -13.30 12.70 3.96
C GLN A 163 -13.55 11.24 3.53
N ALA A 164 -12.81 10.29 4.13
CA ALA A 164 -12.97 8.87 3.87
C ALA A 164 -14.25 8.36 4.54
N THR A 165 -14.93 7.39 3.93
CA THR A 165 -16.06 6.75 4.58
C THR A 165 -15.62 5.97 5.81
N LEU A 166 -16.47 5.89 6.84
CA LEU A 166 -16.14 5.08 8.00
C LEU A 166 -15.96 3.60 7.64
N GLY A 167 -16.66 3.15 6.59
CA GLY A 167 -16.43 1.82 6.00
C GLY A 167 -14.98 1.64 5.53
N ASP A 168 -14.48 2.57 4.72
CA ASP A 168 -13.08 2.51 4.21
C ASP A 168 -12.06 2.61 5.35
N ILE A 169 -12.32 3.48 6.35
CA ILE A 169 -11.46 3.62 7.53
C ILE A 169 -11.38 2.29 8.30
N MET A 170 -12.54 1.69 8.60
CA MET A 170 -12.58 0.43 9.37
C MET A 170 -12.00 -0.75 8.56
N ASP A 171 -12.18 -0.78 7.26
CA ASP A 171 -11.56 -1.74 6.37
C ASP A 171 -10.03 -1.66 6.40
N GLU A 172 -9.46 -0.46 6.35
CA GLU A 172 -8.00 -0.25 6.44
C GLU A 172 -7.46 -0.62 7.84
N LEU A 173 -8.14 -0.19 8.90
CA LEU A 173 -7.76 -0.56 10.26
C LEU A 173 -7.86 -2.07 10.49
N SER A 174 -8.86 -2.75 9.89
CA SER A 174 -9.05 -4.20 10.05
C SER A 174 -7.87 -5.01 9.49
N GLN A 175 -7.27 -4.56 8.40
CA GLN A 175 -6.08 -5.21 7.81
C GLN A 175 -4.88 -5.16 8.76
N TRP A 176 -4.73 -4.04 9.49
CA TRP A 176 -3.63 -3.90 10.45
C TRP A 176 -3.93 -4.57 11.79
N TYR A 177 -5.14 -4.39 12.34
CA TYR A 177 -5.48 -4.87 13.70
C TYR A 177 -6.12 -6.24 13.73
N ASP A 178 -6.41 -6.85 12.59
CA ASP A 178 -7.00 -8.20 12.47
C ASP A 178 -8.33 -8.33 13.24
N PHE A 179 -9.34 -7.54 12.87
CA PHE A 179 -10.69 -7.60 13.42
C PHE A 179 -11.75 -7.64 12.31
N ASP A 180 -12.96 -8.08 12.68
CA ASP A 180 -14.13 -8.07 11.82
C ASP A 180 -15.00 -6.87 12.19
N CYS A 181 -15.41 -6.04 11.20
CA CYS A 181 -16.24 -4.87 11.43
C CYS A 181 -17.68 -5.10 10.99
N PHE A 182 -18.64 -4.71 11.82
CA PHE A 182 -20.07 -4.80 11.56
C PHE A 182 -20.72 -3.44 11.76
N PHE A 183 -21.47 -2.96 10.77
CA PHE A 183 -22.21 -1.70 10.83
C PHE A 183 -23.68 -1.98 11.04
N THR A 184 -24.33 -1.20 11.92
CA THR A 184 -25.77 -1.37 12.20
C THR A 184 -26.65 -0.89 11.06
N ASN A 185 -26.16 0.05 10.24
CA ASN A 185 -26.87 0.54 9.05
C ASN A 185 -25.90 1.16 8.03
N SER A 186 -26.41 1.43 6.83
CA SER A 186 -25.60 2.02 5.74
C SER A 186 -25.27 3.50 5.96
N THR A 187 -26.05 4.24 6.75
CA THR A 187 -25.77 5.64 7.07
C THR A 187 -24.44 5.75 7.79
N VAL A 188 -24.22 4.91 8.81
CA VAL A 188 -22.99 4.86 9.59
C VAL A 188 -21.80 4.47 8.70
N THR A 189 -21.97 3.48 7.81
CA THR A 189 -20.90 3.04 6.90
C THR A 189 -20.42 4.19 6.01
N ASN A 190 -21.34 5.06 5.57
CA ASN A 190 -21.06 6.16 4.64
C ASN A 190 -20.69 7.48 5.33
N LEU A 191 -20.67 7.54 6.68
CA LEU A 191 -20.21 8.72 7.41
C LEU A 191 -18.78 9.05 7.03
N ARG A 192 -18.53 10.33 6.69
CA ARG A 192 -17.20 10.77 6.23
C ARG A 192 -16.44 11.43 7.35
N LEU A 193 -15.21 10.94 7.58
CA LEU A 193 -14.32 11.44 8.61
C LEU A 193 -12.97 11.84 8.03
N THR A 194 -12.35 12.84 8.66
CA THR A 194 -10.95 13.21 8.44
C THR A 194 -10.21 12.94 9.73
N ALA A 195 -9.19 12.07 9.68
CA ALA A 195 -8.44 11.67 10.86
C ALA A 195 -6.98 11.38 10.51
N ARG A 196 -6.10 11.58 11.49
CA ARG A 196 -4.72 11.10 11.45
C ARG A 196 -4.44 10.32 12.73
N LEU A 197 -4.29 9.00 12.58
CA LEU A 197 -4.18 8.04 13.68
C LEU A 197 -2.78 7.44 13.69
N LYS A 198 -2.21 7.21 14.87
CA LYS A 198 -0.93 6.51 14.99
C LYS A 198 -1.13 5.01 14.81
N LYS A 199 -0.37 4.42 13.89
CA LYS A 199 -0.50 3.03 13.46
C LYS A 199 -0.18 2.02 14.57
N TYR A 200 0.63 2.39 15.56
CA TYR A 200 1.09 1.47 16.61
C TYR A 200 0.36 1.65 17.94
N ASP A 201 -0.59 2.56 18.05
CA ASP A 201 -1.44 2.71 19.23
C ASP A 201 -2.39 1.50 19.37
N ASP A 202 -2.93 1.29 20.56
CA ASP A 202 -3.97 0.27 20.76
C ASP A 202 -5.23 0.61 19.97
N ILE A 203 -5.88 -0.39 19.36
CA ILE A 203 -7.09 -0.18 18.57
C ILE A 203 -8.19 0.55 19.35
N ASN A 204 -8.31 0.31 20.67
CA ASN A 204 -9.33 0.99 21.48
C ASN A 204 -9.08 2.50 21.54
N VAL A 205 -7.80 2.94 21.59
CA VAL A 205 -7.44 4.37 21.52
C VAL A 205 -7.91 4.99 20.20
N LEU A 206 -7.73 4.27 19.08
CA LEU A 206 -8.16 4.74 17.78
C LEU A 206 -9.68 4.81 17.68
N LEU A 207 -10.38 3.82 18.21
CA LEU A 207 -11.84 3.80 18.26
C LEU A 207 -12.40 4.93 19.15
N ASP A 208 -11.75 5.23 20.28
CA ASP A 208 -12.12 6.35 21.14
C ASP A 208 -11.97 7.68 20.40
N ILE A 209 -10.84 7.90 19.69
CA ILE A 209 -10.65 9.11 18.85
C ILE A 209 -11.72 9.24 17.77
N LEU A 210 -12.12 8.14 17.13
CA LEU A 210 -13.18 8.16 16.13
C LEU A 210 -14.55 8.41 16.77
N SER A 211 -14.80 7.92 17.99
CA SER A 211 -16.03 8.18 18.76
C SER A 211 -16.15 9.63 19.21
N ASP A 212 -15.04 10.32 19.45
CA ASP A 212 -15.02 11.73 19.88
C ASP A 212 -15.63 12.69 18.85
N THR A 213 -15.83 12.24 17.61
CA THR A 213 -16.61 12.98 16.60
C THR A 213 -18.07 13.19 17.05
N GLY A 214 -18.57 12.35 17.97
CA GLY A 214 -19.92 12.42 18.55
C GLY A 214 -21.02 11.82 17.67
N ASP A 215 -20.69 11.22 16.54
CA ASP A 215 -21.66 10.66 15.59
C ASP A 215 -21.76 9.13 15.69
N VAL A 216 -20.74 8.45 16.23
CA VAL A 216 -20.67 6.99 16.29
C VAL A 216 -20.14 6.49 17.64
N CYS A 217 -20.55 5.27 18.01
CA CYS A 217 -19.95 4.52 19.10
C CYS A 217 -19.54 3.14 18.63
N PHE A 218 -18.49 2.59 19.26
CA PHE A 218 -17.92 1.28 18.96
C PHE A 218 -18.13 0.33 20.14
N SER A 219 -18.54 -0.90 19.84
CA SER A 219 -18.63 -1.98 20.81
C SER A 219 -17.75 -3.13 20.35
N ARG A 220 -16.79 -3.55 21.19
CA ARG A 220 -15.85 -4.62 20.85
C ARG A 220 -16.13 -5.88 21.67
N LYS A 221 -16.17 -7.04 20.95
CA LYS A 221 -16.28 -8.38 21.55
C LYS A 221 -15.26 -9.30 20.88
N GLY A 222 -14.11 -9.49 21.51
CA GLY A 222 -13.02 -10.26 20.93
C GLY A 222 -12.51 -9.60 19.64
N ARG A 223 -12.64 -10.29 18.50
CA ARG A 223 -12.28 -9.77 17.16
C ARG A 223 -13.40 -8.94 16.51
N ALA A 224 -14.64 -9.07 16.97
CA ALA A 224 -15.76 -8.36 16.38
C ALA A 224 -15.87 -6.93 16.95
N ILE A 225 -15.95 -5.94 16.07
CA ILE A 225 -16.24 -4.54 16.37
C ILE A 225 -17.56 -4.17 15.71
N THR A 226 -18.53 -3.73 16.51
CA THR A 226 -19.81 -3.24 16.02
C THR A 226 -19.82 -1.72 16.08
N VAL A 227 -20.19 -1.08 14.98
CA VAL A 227 -20.29 0.38 14.84
C VAL A 227 -21.77 0.77 14.82
N THR A 228 -22.15 1.69 15.70
CA THR A 228 -23.52 2.16 15.88
C THR A 228 -23.56 3.68 15.83
N GLU A 229 -24.62 4.23 15.21
CA GLU A 229 -24.90 5.66 15.20
C GLU A 229 -25.35 6.12 16.59
N ILE A 230 -24.89 7.27 17.04
CA ILE A 230 -25.39 7.94 18.23
C ILE A 230 -26.60 8.75 17.82
N SER A 231 -27.79 8.26 18.16
CA SER A 231 -29.02 9.03 17.96
C SER A 231 -28.98 10.27 18.86
N ARG A 232 -28.98 11.46 18.27
CA ARG A 232 -29.15 12.73 18.97
C ARG A 232 -30.62 13.01 19.26
#